data_24b9f0651cd57d8b0e3b62c6a994d8fb
#
_entry.id   24b9f0651cd57d8b0e3b62c6a994d8fb
#
_cell.length_a   1.000
_cell.length_b   1.000
_cell.length_c   1.000
_cell.angle_alpha   90.00
_cell.angle_beta   90.00
_cell.angle_gamma   90.00
#
_symmetry.space_group_name_H-M   'P 1'
#
loop_
_entity.id
_entity.type
_entity.pdbx_description
1 polymer ?
#
loop_
_entity_poly.entity_id
_entity_poly.type
_entity_poly.pdbx_seq_one_letter_code
_entity_poly.pdbx_strand_id
1 'polypeptide(L)'
;IADIYGLNVKGINFENGETADIEKVMENVNKNTKGVLLVHNESSTGVFNDVKGFGKALKNTNAILIVDSVSGAGGLEMRMDKWNVDVVLTSSQKALMSPPGLAFVSLSEKAWERVKYSAYPKYYFDFKRASEFNKKNETLTTPSTHVLFAVDEALKMILEEGLDNVYQRHIDNTRLLIEGVKRLGYRLLAKDERFASPSLTAIRAPGYANYMVKELKERNVIVNPGIGELKNDVFRVGVMGYVSKDDILIFLSALEEIEMPNF
;
A
#
# COMPACT_ATOMS: atom_id res chain seq x y z
N ILE A 1 3.50 17.56 4.20
CA ILE A 1 3.41 18.00 2.78
C ILE A 1 2.26 18.99 2.61
N ALA A 2 1.04 18.67 2.99
CA ALA A 2 -0.12 19.55 2.80
C ALA A 2 0.06 20.92 3.45
N ASP A 3 0.66 20.99 4.64
CA ASP A 3 0.97 22.24 5.33
C ASP A 3 1.92 23.16 4.53
N ILE A 4 2.89 22.56 3.81
CA ILE A 4 3.83 23.29 2.95
C ILE A 4 3.08 24.00 1.81
N TYR A 5 1.99 23.41 1.35
CA TYR A 5 1.12 24.01 0.32
C TYR A 5 0.00 24.87 0.91
N GLY A 6 0.02 25.18 2.21
CA GLY A 6 -0.98 26.02 2.86
C GLY A 6 -2.38 25.40 2.92
N LEU A 7 -2.49 24.07 2.86
CA LEU A 7 -3.75 23.37 3.03
C LEU A 7 -4.09 23.26 4.52
N ASN A 8 -5.35 23.50 4.85
CA ASN A 8 -5.86 23.21 6.19
C ASN A 8 -6.13 21.72 6.34
N VAL A 9 -5.31 21.03 7.12
CA VAL A 9 -5.36 19.57 7.30
C VAL A 9 -5.69 19.23 8.74
N LYS A 10 -6.66 18.34 8.91
CA LYS A 10 -6.97 17.70 10.18
C LYS A 10 -6.51 16.25 10.15
N GLY A 11 -5.49 15.91 10.92
CA GLY A 11 -5.04 14.54 11.14
C GLY A 11 -5.96 13.79 12.10
N ILE A 12 -6.33 12.55 11.75
CA ILE A 12 -7.07 11.64 12.64
C ILE A 12 -6.16 10.44 12.85
N ASN A 13 -5.65 10.30 14.07
CA ASN A 13 -4.68 9.27 14.39
C ASN A 13 -5.35 8.01 14.96
N PHE A 14 -4.77 6.87 14.61
CA PHE A 14 -5.10 5.55 15.11
C PHE A 14 -3.82 4.92 15.68
N GLU A 15 -3.97 3.98 16.59
CA GLU A 15 -2.80 3.30 17.15
C GLU A 15 -2.15 2.36 16.11
N ASN A 16 -0.85 2.12 16.29
CA ASN A 16 -0.13 1.19 15.43
C ASN A 16 -0.78 -0.21 15.46
N GLY A 17 -1.09 -0.72 14.28
CA GLY A 17 -1.78 -2.01 14.11
C GLY A 17 -3.31 -1.94 14.09
N GLU A 18 -3.90 -0.74 14.17
CA GLU A 18 -5.33 -0.51 13.95
C GLU A 18 -5.62 -0.08 12.51
N THR A 19 -6.77 -0.48 12.00
CA THR A 19 -7.36 0.09 10.78
C THR A 19 -8.04 1.42 11.10
N ALA A 20 -8.15 2.29 10.12
CA ALA A 20 -8.87 3.56 10.28
C ALA A 20 -10.36 3.31 10.48
N ASP A 21 -10.91 3.85 11.56
CA ASP A 21 -12.33 3.78 11.88
C ASP A 21 -13.12 4.78 11.04
N ILE A 22 -14.10 4.27 10.28
CA ILE A 22 -14.91 5.06 9.36
C ILE A 22 -15.76 6.09 10.11
N GLU A 23 -16.40 5.70 11.22
CA GLU A 23 -17.29 6.57 11.98
C GLU A 23 -16.50 7.75 12.56
N LYS A 24 -15.37 7.45 13.19
CA LYS A 24 -14.46 8.48 13.75
C LYS A 24 -13.97 9.46 12.67
N VAL A 25 -13.70 8.99 11.45
CA VAL A 25 -13.33 9.88 10.34
C VAL A 25 -14.52 10.70 9.89
N MET A 26 -15.70 10.08 9.73
CA MET A 26 -16.92 10.77 9.24
C MET A 26 -17.44 11.83 10.21
N GLU A 27 -17.25 11.70 11.52
CA GLU A 27 -17.53 12.76 12.51
C GLU A 27 -16.77 14.06 12.22
N ASN A 28 -15.66 13.97 11.48
CA ASN A 28 -14.80 15.09 11.13
C ASN A 28 -15.02 15.59 9.68
N VAL A 29 -15.90 14.92 8.92
CA VAL A 29 -16.26 15.34 7.57
C VAL A 29 -17.46 16.28 7.62
N ASN A 30 -17.36 17.44 6.97
CA ASN A 30 -18.43 18.43 6.90
C ASN A 30 -18.48 19.10 5.50
N LYS A 31 -19.39 20.06 5.31
CA LYS A 31 -19.58 20.74 4.02
C LYS A 31 -18.32 21.46 3.48
N ASN A 32 -17.38 21.79 4.33
CA ASN A 32 -16.13 22.45 3.97
C ASN A 32 -15.01 21.47 3.66
N THR A 33 -15.15 20.18 4.01
CA THR A 33 -14.17 19.14 3.72
C THR A 33 -14.06 18.95 2.20
N LYS A 34 -12.86 19.14 1.66
CA LYS A 34 -12.58 19.04 0.23
C LYS A 34 -12.11 17.64 -0.17
N GLY A 35 -11.42 16.95 0.72
CA GLY A 35 -10.91 15.60 0.48
C GLY A 35 -10.62 14.85 1.77
N VAL A 36 -10.65 13.54 1.66
CA VAL A 36 -10.17 12.58 2.67
C VAL A 36 -9.01 11.82 2.04
N LEU A 37 -7.85 11.86 2.68
CA LEU A 37 -6.67 11.10 2.27
C LEU A 37 -6.61 9.83 3.12
N LEU A 38 -6.53 8.70 2.46
CA LEU A 38 -6.49 7.38 3.10
C LEU A 38 -5.38 6.54 2.49
N VAL A 39 -4.62 5.87 3.32
CA VAL A 39 -3.70 4.81 2.87
C VAL A 39 -4.48 3.52 2.73
N HIS A 40 -4.41 2.85 1.56
CA HIS A 40 -5.07 1.55 1.36
C HIS A 40 -4.40 0.45 2.19
N ASN A 41 -3.08 0.39 2.12
CA ASN A 41 -2.27 -0.60 2.81
C ASN A 41 -1.12 0.08 3.56
N GLU A 42 -1.18 0.07 4.88
CA GLU A 42 -0.17 0.70 5.73
C GLU A 42 1.03 -0.23 5.91
N SER A 43 2.07 0.03 5.14
CA SER A 43 3.26 -0.83 5.08
C SER A 43 4.17 -0.72 6.32
N SER A 44 3.97 0.23 7.20
CA SER A 44 4.67 0.30 8.48
C SER A 44 4.11 -0.69 9.50
N THR A 45 2.81 -0.97 9.44
CA THR A 45 2.10 -1.78 10.45
C THR A 45 1.54 -3.10 9.91
N GLY A 46 1.52 -3.30 8.59
CA GLY A 46 0.93 -4.50 7.97
C GLY A 46 -0.59 -4.57 8.10
N VAL A 47 -1.27 -3.41 8.06
CA VAL A 47 -2.73 -3.29 8.16
C VAL A 47 -3.27 -2.66 6.89
N PHE A 48 -4.39 -3.14 6.37
CA PHE A 48 -5.13 -2.45 5.31
C PHE A 48 -6.37 -1.74 5.85
N ASN A 49 -6.81 -0.71 5.14
CA ASN A 49 -8.01 0.06 5.46
C ASN A 49 -9.17 -0.29 4.52
N ASP A 50 -10.39 -0.28 5.04
CA ASP A 50 -11.61 -0.55 4.27
C ASP A 50 -11.95 0.62 3.32
N VAL A 51 -11.21 0.70 2.22
CA VAL A 51 -11.42 1.72 1.17
C VAL A 51 -12.85 1.69 0.62
N LYS A 52 -13.45 0.48 0.49
CA LYS A 52 -14.83 0.31 0.03
C LYS A 52 -15.82 0.95 0.98
N GLY A 53 -15.65 0.74 2.29
CA GLY A 53 -16.46 1.35 3.34
C GLY A 53 -16.34 2.87 3.34
N PHE A 54 -15.11 3.40 3.25
CA PHE A 54 -14.87 4.84 3.13
C PHE A 54 -15.53 5.44 1.89
N GLY A 55 -15.41 4.81 0.72
CA GLY A 55 -16.06 5.28 -0.49
C GLY A 55 -17.58 5.28 -0.39
N LYS A 56 -18.19 4.28 0.28
CA LYS A 56 -19.62 4.26 0.58
C LYS A 56 -20.01 5.40 1.52
N ALA A 57 -19.26 5.64 2.57
CA ALA A 57 -19.54 6.69 3.55
C ALA A 57 -19.45 8.10 2.95
N LEU A 58 -18.47 8.33 2.06
CA LEU A 58 -18.25 9.63 1.42
C LEU A 58 -19.11 9.89 0.18
N LYS A 59 -19.85 8.89 -0.34
CA LYS A 59 -20.58 8.95 -1.61
C LYS A 59 -21.45 10.20 -1.76
N ASN A 60 -22.16 10.59 -0.70
CA ASN A 60 -23.11 11.71 -0.71
C ASN A 60 -22.49 13.01 -0.16
N THR A 61 -21.17 13.09 -0.09
CA THR A 61 -20.45 14.30 0.35
C THR A 61 -19.79 15.02 -0.82
N ASN A 62 -19.41 16.28 -0.60
CA ASN A 62 -18.60 17.02 -1.57
C ASN A 62 -17.09 16.67 -1.50
N ALA A 63 -16.66 15.93 -0.49
CA ALA A 63 -15.26 15.54 -0.36
C ALA A 63 -14.89 14.50 -1.42
N ILE A 64 -13.66 14.58 -1.93
CA ILE A 64 -13.07 13.53 -2.77
C ILE A 64 -12.32 12.53 -1.88
N LEU A 65 -12.39 11.24 -2.22
CA LEU A 65 -11.59 10.21 -1.58
C LEU A 65 -10.31 9.98 -2.37
N ILE A 66 -9.17 10.29 -1.75
CA ILE A 66 -7.83 10.13 -2.31
C ILE A 66 -7.16 8.96 -1.61
N VAL A 67 -6.82 7.91 -2.36
CA VAL A 67 -6.27 6.68 -1.81
C VAL A 67 -4.83 6.48 -2.25
N ASP A 68 -3.92 6.48 -1.28
CA ASP A 68 -2.57 5.97 -1.48
C ASP A 68 -2.63 4.44 -1.47
N SER A 69 -2.52 3.86 -2.64
CA SER A 69 -2.49 2.41 -2.86
C SER A 69 -1.12 1.93 -3.35
N VAL A 70 -0.05 2.65 -3.01
CA VAL A 70 1.32 2.32 -3.44
C VAL A 70 1.69 0.89 -3.06
N SER A 71 1.40 0.44 -1.86
CA SER A 71 1.65 -0.95 -1.44
C SER A 71 0.41 -1.84 -1.46
N GLY A 72 -0.72 -1.32 -1.99
CA GLY A 72 -1.98 -2.04 -2.09
C GLY A 72 -2.30 -2.50 -3.52
N ALA A 73 -2.28 -1.57 -4.49
CA ALA A 73 -2.70 -1.86 -5.86
C ALA A 73 -1.87 -2.98 -6.50
N GLY A 74 -2.56 -3.97 -7.05
CA GLY A 74 -1.96 -5.19 -7.60
C GLY A 74 -1.87 -6.35 -6.58
N GLY A 75 -1.85 -6.06 -5.27
CA GLY A 75 -1.84 -7.08 -4.22
C GLY A 75 -3.15 -7.17 -3.43
N LEU A 76 -3.85 -6.04 -3.28
CA LEU A 76 -5.16 -5.94 -2.66
C LEU A 76 -6.21 -5.56 -3.71
N GLU A 77 -7.43 -6.04 -3.53
CA GLU A 77 -8.55 -5.66 -4.38
C GLU A 77 -8.75 -4.14 -4.35
N MET A 78 -8.83 -3.53 -5.55
CA MET A 78 -9.16 -2.13 -5.75
C MET A 78 -10.15 -2.02 -6.91
N ARG A 79 -11.35 -1.53 -6.64
CA ARG A 79 -12.42 -1.32 -7.62
C ARG A 79 -12.83 0.15 -7.58
N MET A 80 -11.96 1.04 -8.08
CA MET A 80 -12.08 2.49 -7.95
C MET A 80 -13.50 3.00 -8.20
N ASP A 81 -14.08 2.68 -9.37
CA ASP A 81 -15.41 3.18 -9.75
C ASP A 81 -16.53 2.60 -8.89
N LYS A 82 -16.48 1.27 -8.63
CA LYS A 82 -17.50 0.58 -7.82
C LYS A 82 -17.50 1.02 -6.37
N TRP A 83 -16.34 1.44 -5.86
CA TRP A 83 -16.15 1.85 -4.48
C TRP A 83 -16.24 3.36 -4.27
N ASN A 84 -16.52 4.14 -5.32
CA ASN A 84 -16.57 5.61 -5.29
C ASN A 84 -15.26 6.24 -4.77
N VAL A 85 -14.13 5.73 -5.21
CA VAL A 85 -12.82 6.33 -4.97
C VAL A 85 -12.56 7.36 -6.04
N ASP A 86 -12.11 8.55 -5.66
CA ASP A 86 -11.94 9.65 -6.62
C ASP A 86 -10.50 9.74 -7.16
N VAL A 87 -9.51 9.37 -6.35
CA VAL A 87 -8.11 9.33 -6.78
C VAL A 87 -7.46 8.09 -6.20
N VAL A 88 -6.80 7.31 -7.05
CA VAL A 88 -5.92 6.20 -6.65
C VAL A 88 -4.53 6.47 -7.17
N LEU A 89 -3.53 6.34 -6.31
CA LEU A 89 -2.13 6.40 -6.72
C LEU A 89 -1.37 5.13 -6.33
N THR A 90 -0.46 4.73 -7.21
CA THR A 90 0.42 3.58 -7.01
C THR A 90 1.77 3.79 -7.70
N SER A 91 2.65 2.82 -7.58
CA SER A 91 4.00 2.86 -8.16
C SER A 91 4.43 1.51 -8.73
N SER A 92 5.38 1.55 -9.66
CA SER A 92 5.83 0.39 -10.43
C SER A 92 6.49 -0.72 -9.60
N GLN A 93 7.23 -0.37 -8.54
CA GLN A 93 8.11 -1.28 -7.79
C GLN A 93 7.45 -2.07 -6.64
N LYS A 94 6.13 -2.03 -6.54
CA LYS A 94 5.37 -2.75 -5.51
C LYS A 94 4.72 -4.00 -6.12
N ALA A 95 3.46 -4.27 -5.82
CA ALA A 95 2.78 -5.44 -6.37
C ALA A 95 2.62 -5.44 -7.91
N LEU A 96 2.94 -4.33 -8.58
CA LEU A 96 3.07 -4.27 -10.03
C LEU A 96 4.38 -4.86 -10.56
N MET A 97 5.23 -5.44 -9.72
CA MET A 97 6.38 -6.30 -10.07
C MET A 97 7.43 -5.70 -11.01
N SER A 98 7.57 -4.37 -11.03
CA SER A 98 8.51 -3.66 -11.92
C SER A 98 9.59 -2.90 -11.15
N PRO A 99 10.68 -2.50 -11.79
CA PRO A 99 11.66 -1.61 -11.17
C PRO A 99 11.03 -0.27 -10.74
N PRO A 100 11.59 0.42 -9.73
CA PRO A 100 11.16 1.76 -9.36
C PRO A 100 11.43 2.76 -10.49
N GLY A 101 10.58 3.78 -10.61
CA GLY A 101 10.77 4.88 -11.57
C GLY A 101 9.49 5.41 -12.20
N LEU A 102 8.34 4.75 -11.99
CA LEU A 102 7.05 5.24 -12.45
C LEU A 102 6.03 5.32 -11.32
N ALA A 103 5.20 6.36 -11.37
CA ALA A 103 4.02 6.50 -10.56
C ALA A 103 2.78 6.56 -11.46
N PHE A 104 1.70 5.96 -11.00
CA PHE A 104 0.42 5.94 -11.69
C PHE A 104 -0.63 6.62 -10.82
N VAL A 105 -1.44 7.47 -11.47
CA VAL A 105 -2.55 8.16 -10.82
C VAL A 105 -3.80 8.00 -11.68
N SER A 106 -4.87 7.48 -11.09
CA SER A 106 -6.19 7.42 -11.71
C SER A 106 -7.11 8.42 -11.04
N LEU A 107 -7.92 9.13 -11.85
CA LEU A 107 -8.83 10.18 -11.37
C LEU A 107 -10.26 9.90 -11.87
N SER A 108 -11.24 10.01 -10.97
CA SER A 108 -12.67 10.00 -11.32
C SER A 108 -13.06 11.30 -12.03
N GLU A 109 -14.23 11.33 -12.64
CA GLU A 109 -14.81 12.56 -13.20
C GLU A 109 -14.92 13.67 -12.13
N LYS A 110 -15.34 13.30 -10.92
CA LYS A 110 -15.42 14.23 -9.78
C LYS A 110 -14.06 14.82 -9.41
N ALA A 111 -13.00 14.00 -9.44
CA ALA A 111 -11.62 14.48 -9.22
C ALA A 111 -11.16 15.40 -10.37
N TRP A 112 -11.47 15.06 -11.63
CA TRP A 112 -11.15 15.91 -12.78
C TRP A 112 -11.84 17.28 -12.72
N GLU A 113 -13.07 17.36 -12.22
CA GLU A 113 -13.71 18.66 -11.98
C GLU A 113 -12.91 19.50 -10.95
N ARG A 114 -12.35 18.88 -9.91
CA ARG A 114 -11.49 19.59 -8.95
C ARG A 114 -10.17 20.06 -9.57
N VAL A 115 -9.57 19.27 -10.45
CA VAL A 115 -8.34 19.63 -11.17
C VAL A 115 -8.53 20.92 -11.97
N LYS A 116 -9.72 21.17 -12.54
CA LYS A 116 -10.01 22.41 -13.29
C LYS A 116 -9.81 23.68 -12.47
N TYR A 117 -10.10 23.63 -11.19
CA TYR A 117 -10.04 24.78 -10.28
C TYR A 117 -8.75 24.84 -9.43
N SER A 118 -7.84 23.88 -9.61
CA SER A 118 -6.58 23.85 -8.88
C SER A 118 -5.65 24.99 -9.32
N ALA A 119 -5.38 25.91 -8.41
CA ALA A 119 -4.57 27.10 -8.64
C ALA A 119 -3.11 26.99 -8.13
N TYR A 120 -2.75 25.89 -7.46
CA TYR A 120 -1.40 25.71 -6.93
C TYR A 120 -0.35 25.70 -8.05
N PRO A 121 0.81 26.30 -7.84
CA PRO A 121 1.93 26.24 -8.79
C PRO A 121 2.33 24.80 -9.06
N LYS A 122 2.36 24.41 -10.32
CA LYS A 122 2.73 23.08 -10.78
C LYS A 122 3.24 23.15 -12.21
N TYR A 123 4.18 22.29 -12.54
CA TYR A 123 4.71 22.13 -13.89
C TYR A 123 4.79 20.64 -14.27
N TYR A 124 5.64 19.90 -13.58
CA TYR A 124 5.81 18.45 -13.82
C TYR A 124 4.58 17.64 -13.38
N PHE A 125 3.97 17.96 -12.24
CA PHE A 125 2.79 17.29 -11.71
C PHE A 125 1.47 17.95 -12.14
N ASP A 126 1.43 18.52 -13.34
CA ASP A 126 0.22 19.12 -13.89
C ASP A 126 -0.60 18.09 -14.66
N PHE A 127 -1.69 17.60 -14.05
CA PHE A 127 -2.57 16.60 -14.65
C PHE A 127 -3.27 17.10 -15.92
N LYS A 128 -3.57 18.40 -16.05
CA LYS A 128 -4.16 18.95 -17.28
C LYS A 128 -3.20 18.77 -18.44
N ARG A 129 -1.95 19.23 -18.26
CA ARG A 129 -0.92 19.09 -19.29
C ARG A 129 -0.60 17.63 -19.60
N ALA A 130 -0.47 16.78 -18.54
CA ALA A 130 -0.24 15.35 -18.73
C ALA A 130 -1.36 14.72 -19.57
N SER A 131 -2.63 15.06 -19.31
CA SER A 131 -3.76 14.57 -20.10
C SER A 131 -3.75 15.07 -21.54
N GLU A 132 -3.34 16.31 -21.81
CA GLU A 132 -3.20 16.86 -23.16
C GLU A 132 -2.13 16.13 -23.99
N PHE A 133 -0.99 15.79 -23.35
CA PHE A 133 0.06 15.01 -23.99
C PHE A 133 -0.36 13.55 -24.23
N ASN A 134 -0.98 12.91 -23.21
CA ASN A 134 -1.46 11.53 -23.35
C ASN A 134 -2.46 11.35 -24.51
N LYS A 135 -3.32 12.34 -24.79
CA LYS A 135 -4.24 12.31 -25.96
C LYS A 135 -3.52 12.28 -27.30
N LYS A 136 -2.26 12.70 -27.32
CA LYS A 136 -1.39 12.67 -28.51
C LYS A 136 -0.46 11.47 -28.52
N ASN A 137 -0.58 10.55 -27.57
CA ASN A 137 0.36 9.45 -27.29
C ASN A 137 1.78 9.96 -27.00
N GLU A 138 1.88 11.07 -26.30
CA GLU A 138 3.12 11.71 -25.89
C GLU A 138 3.18 11.81 -24.36
N THR A 139 4.36 12.05 -23.82
CA THR A 139 4.60 12.34 -22.41
C THR A 139 5.03 13.80 -22.23
N LEU A 140 4.70 14.40 -21.08
CA LEU A 140 5.05 15.79 -20.76
C LEU A 140 6.56 16.03 -20.73
N THR A 141 7.32 15.03 -20.32
CA THR A 141 8.79 15.04 -20.25
C THR A 141 9.31 13.68 -20.72
N THR A 142 10.62 13.55 -20.93
CA THR A 142 11.24 12.26 -21.29
C THR A 142 10.90 11.19 -20.24
N PRO A 143 10.21 10.11 -20.62
CA PRO A 143 9.84 9.05 -19.68
C PRO A 143 10.98 8.07 -19.45
N SER A 144 10.90 7.30 -18.36
CA SER A 144 11.79 6.15 -18.13
C SER A 144 11.35 4.98 -19.02
N THR A 145 11.75 4.97 -20.30
CA THR A 145 11.27 4.01 -21.30
C THR A 145 11.52 2.56 -20.92
N HIS A 146 12.69 2.25 -20.37
CA HIS A 146 13.01 0.89 -19.90
C HIS A 146 12.11 0.43 -18.73
N VAL A 147 11.70 1.33 -17.83
CA VAL A 147 10.72 0.98 -16.79
C VAL A 147 9.32 0.82 -17.39
N LEU A 148 8.95 1.61 -18.43
CA LEU A 148 7.69 1.41 -19.15
C LEU A 148 7.61 0.01 -19.77
N PHE A 149 8.67 -0.45 -20.44
CA PHE A 149 8.70 -1.82 -20.97
C PHE A 149 8.62 -2.89 -19.90
N ALA A 150 9.29 -2.69 -18.75
CA ALA A 150 9.20 -3.61 -17.62
C ALA A 150 7.79 -3.65 -17.02
N VAL A 151 7.12 -2.50 -16.91
CA VAL A 151 5.72 -2.43 -16.44
C VAL A 151 4.78 -3.10 -17.45
N ASP A 152 4.96 -2.87 -18.74
CA ASP A 152 4.14 -3.51 -19.78
C ASP A 152 4.20 -5.04 -19.68
N GLU A 153 5.40 -5.59 -19.51
CA GLU A 153 5.59 -7.03 -19.34
C GLU A 153 4.96 -7.54 -18.02
N ALA A 154 5.19 -6.84 -16.92
CA ALA A 154 4.60 -7.21 -15.64
C ALA A 154 3.07 -7.15 -15.64
N LEU A 155 2.48 -6.17 -16.32
CA LEU A 155 1.02 -6.09 -16.48
C LEU A 155 0.47 -7.23 -17.34
N LYS A 156 1.20 -7.67 -18.38
CA LYS A 156 0.83 -8.87 -19.16
C LYS A 156 0.80 -10.11 -18.27
N MET A 157 1.83 -10.33 -17.44
CA MET A 157 1.85 -11.45 -16.49
C MET A 157 0.67 -11.41 -15.52
N ILE A 158 0.31 -10.23 -14.98
CA ILE A 158 -0.86 -10.05 -14.11
C ILE A 158 -2.16 -10.37 -14.85
N LEU A 159 -2.30 -9.93 -16.11
CA LEU A 159 -3.49 -10.18 -16.91
C LEU A 159 -3.61 -11.65 -17.34
N GLU A 160 -2.51 -12.31 -17.63
CA GLU A 160 -2.46 -13.75 -17.96
C GLU A 160 -2.84 -14.61 -16.75
N GLU A 161 -2.34 -14.30 -15.56
CA GLU A 161 -2.74 -14.95 -14.31
C GLU A 161 -4.22 -14.67 -13.99
N GLY A 162 -4.70 -13.47 -14.36
CA GLY A 162 -6.00 -12.93 -14.00
C GLY A 162 -5.99 -12.22 -12.64
N LEU A 163 -6.45 -10.98 -12.61
CA LEU A 163 -6.32 -10.09 -11.45
C LEU A 163 -6.95 -10.68 -10.18
N ASP A 164 -8.08 -11.37 -10.29
CA ASP A 164 -8.72 -12.00 -9.13
C ASP A 164 -7.89 -13.18 -8.58
N ASN A 165 -7.18 -13.91 -9.44
CA ASN A 165 -6.24 -14.96 -9.04
C ASN A 165 -5.00 -14.37 -8.37
N VAL A 166 -4.50 -13.24 -8.88
CA VAL A 166 -3.39 -12.51 -8.25
C VAL A 166 -3.77 -12.09 -6.82
N TYR A 167 -4.96 -11.54 -6.61
CA TYR A 167 -5.45 -11.21 -5.25
C TYR A 167 -5.54 -12.45 -4.36
N GLN A 168 -6.09 -13.55 -4.89
CA GLN A 168 -6.22 -14.80 -4.13
C GLN A 168 -4.86 -15.37 -3.73
N ARG A 169 -3.87 -15.35 -4.63
CA ARG A 169 -2.50 -15.79 -4.36
C ARG A 169 -1.86 -14.98 -3.21
N HIS A 170 -2.05 -13.65 -3.19
CA HIS A 170 -1.57 -12.80 -2.10
C HIS A 170 -2.24 -13.17 -0.76
N ILE A 171 -3.55 -13.40 -0.77
CA ILE A 171 -4.31 -13.80 0.42
C ILE A 171 -3.82 -15.16 0.94
N ASP A 172 -3.64 -16.15 0.07
CA ASP A 172 -3.24 -17.50 0.45
C ASP A 172 -1.81 -17.55 0.97
N ASN A 173 -0.88 -16.86 0.32
CA ASN A 173 0.50 -16.71 0.77
C ASN A 173 0.59 -16.01 2.12
N THR A 174 -0.17 -14.95 2.32
CA THR A 174 -0.20 -14.24 3.61
C THR A 174 -0.83 -15.09 4.70
N ARG A 175 -1.88 -15.84 4.40
CA ARG A 175 -2.47 -16.78 5.38
C ARG A 175 -1.44 -17.83 5.81
N LEU A 176 -0.73 -18.45 4.87
CA LEU A 176 0.33 -19.41 5.15
C LEU A 176 1.43 -18.79 6.04
N LEU A 177 1.85 -17.55 5.71
CA LEU A 177 2.84 -16.82 6.50
C LEU A 177 2.34 -16.57 7.92
N ILE A 178 1.12 -16.04 8.09
CA ILE A 178 0.53 -15.73 9.40
C ILE A 178 0.41 -17.00 10.27
N GLU A 179 -0.10 -18.08 9.70
CA GLU A 179 -0.23 -19.36 10.40
C GLU A 179 1.15 -19.92 10.80
N GLY A 180 2.14 -19.80 9.92
CA GLY A 180 3.52 -20.24 10.19
C GLY A 180 4.17 -19.46 11.32
N VAL A 181 4.17 -18.14 11.26
CA VAL A 181 4.79 -17.29 12.30
C VAL A 181 4.08 -17.45 13.66
N LYS A 182 2.78 -17.66 13.67
CA LYS A 182 2.03 -17.93 14.92
C LYS A 182 2.40 -19.28 15.54
N ARG A 183 2.61 -20.30 14.72
CA ARG A 183 3.09 -21.62 15.21
C ARG A 183 4.48 -21.53 15.84
N LEU A 184 5.33 -20.64 15.32
CA LEU A 184 6.66 -20.34 15.89
C LEU A 184 6.61 -19.40 17.11
N GLY A 185 5.41 -19.04 17.60
CA GLY A 185 5.23 -18.23 18.81
C GLY A 185 5.24 -16.72 18.58
N TYR A 186 5.37 -16.25 17.35
CA TYR A 186 5.34 -14.82 17.04
C TYR A 186 3.91 -14.26 16.99
N ARG A 187 3.79 -12.95 17.15
CA ARG A 187 2.53 -12.22 17.06
C ARG A 187 2.62 -11.15 15.97
N LEU A 188 1.49 -10.86 15.35
CA LEU A 188 1.37 -9.77 14.39
C LEU A 188 1.31 -8.42 15.12
N LEU A 189 1.71 -7.36 14.41
CA LEU A 189 1.43 -5.99 14.87
C LEU A 189 -0.04 -5.62 14.67
N ALA A 190 -0.68 -6.12 13.61
CA ALA A 190 -2.11 -5.96 13.36
C ALA A 190 -2.91 -6.47 14.57
N LYS A 191 -3.75 -5.58 15.16
CA LYS A 191 -4.58 -5.90 16.34
C LYS A 191 -5.79 -6.76 15.97
N ASP A 192 -6.30 -6.61 14.75
CA ASP A 192 -7.39 -7.40 14.18
C ASP A 192 -6.89 -8.06 12.89
N GLU A 193 -6.81 -9.39 12.90
CA GLU A 193 -6.31 -10.16 11.75
C GLU A 193 -7.20 -10.03 10.50
N ARG A 194 -8.46 -9.64 10.64
CA ARG A 194 -9.35 -9.36 9.50
C ARG A 194 -8.83 -8.21 8.63
N PHE A 195 -8.04 -7.32 9.22
CA PHE A 195 -7.39 -6.20 8.54
C PHE A 195 -5.88 -6.40 8.35
N ALA A 196 -5.36 -7.61 8.60
CA ALA A 196 -3.98 -7.92 8.25
C ALA A 196 -3.77 -7.83 6.74
N SER A 197 -2.74 -7.10 6.33
CA SER A 197 -2.46 -6.83 4.93
C SER A 197 -2.11 -8.12 4.17
N PRO A 198 -2.73 -8.40 3.02
CA PRO A 198 -2.36 -9.53 2.16
C PRO A 198 -1.07 -9.28 1.34
N SER A 199 -0.46 -8.11 1.42
CA SER A 199 0.79 -7.82 0.69
C SER A 199 2.02 -7.65 1.59
N LEU A 200 1.82 -7.49 2.91
CA LEU A 200 2.93 -7.30 3.86
C LEU A 200 2.48 -7.67 5.26
N THR A 201 3.27 -8.47 5.95
CA THR A 201 3.04 -8.85 7.35
C THR A 201 4.07 -8.18 8.26
N ALA A 202 3.61 -7.45 9.28
CA ALA A 202 4.44 -6.87 10.34
C ALA A 202 4.42 -7.78 11.57
N ILE A 203 5.58 -8.30 11.95
CA ILE A 203 5.76 -9.31 12.99
C ILE A 203 6.42 -8.67 14.21
N ARG A 204 5.85 -8.87 15.39
CA ARG A 204 6.40 -8.36 16.65
C ARG A 204 7.61 -9.18 17.09
N ALA A 205 8.70 -8.48 17.38
CA ALA A 205 9.92 -9.01 17.98
C ALA A 205 10.53 -7.93 18.90
N PRO A 206 9.88 -7.58 20.04
CA PRO A 206 10.26 -6.45 20.89
C PRO A 206 11.72 -6.53 21.32
N GLY A 207 12.51 -5.51 21.00
CA GLY A 207 13.96 -5.43 21.28
C GLY A 207 14.83 -6.30 20.37
N TYR A 208 14.24 -7.22 19.58
CA TYR A 208 14.99 -8.19 18.75
C TYR A 208 14.79 -8.02 17.26
N ALA A 209 13.96 -7.09 16.80
CA ALA A 209 13.63 -6.99 15.39
C ALA A 209 14.86 -6.83 14.48
N ASN A 210 15.85 -6.02 14.89
CA ASN A 210 17.08 -5.84 14.13
C ASN A 210 17.95 -7.11 14.13
N TYR A 211 17.97 -7.86 15.23
CA TYR A 211 18.64 -9.16 15.32
C TYR A 211 17.99 -10.16 14.33
N MET A 212 16.66 -10.27 14.33
CA MET A 212 15.92 -11.13 13.41
C MET A 212 16.21 -10.79 11.94
N VAL A 213 16.21 -9.50 11.59
CA VAL A 213 16.53 -9.05 10.22
C VAL A 213 17.96 -9.47 9.82
N LYS A 214 18.94 -9.36 10.75
CA LYS A 214 20.33 -9.76 10.50
C LYS A 214 20.43 -11.28 10.31
N GLU A 215 19.88 -12.07 11.22
CA GLU A 215 19.94 -13.53 11.20
C GLU A 215 19.27 -14.13 9.95
N LEU A 216 18.10 -13.57 9.54
CA LEU A 216 17.44 -13.95 8.30
C LEU A 216 18.32 -13.64 7.08
N LYS A 217 18.96 -12.46 7.07
CA LYS A 217 19.87 -12.08 5.98
C LYS A 217 21.07 -13.02 5.86
N GLU A 218 21.62 -13.51 6.96
CA GLU A 218 22.71 -14.48 6.97
C GLU A 218 22.28 -15.85 6.38
N ARG A 219 20.95 -16.12 6.41
CA ARG A 219 20.31 -17.29 5.77
C ARG A 219 19.79 -17.00 4.35
N ASN A 220 20.26 -15.91 3.73
CA ASN A 220 19.82 -15.43 2.41
C ASN A 220 18.33 -15.08 2.31
N VAL A 221 17.68 -14.78 3.43
CA VAL A 221 16.29 -14.30 3.48
C VAL A 221 16.28 -12.82 3.84
N ILE A 222 15.82 -11.99 2.91
CA ILE A 222 15.83 -10.54 3.08
C ILE A 222 14.43 -10.05 3.51
N VAL A 223 14.37 -9.50 4.72
CA VAL A 223 13.19 -8.84 5.29
C VAL A 223 13.56 -7.41 5.72
N ASN A 224 12.56 -6.61 6.05
CA ASN A 224 12.78 -5.22 6.41
C ASN A 224 12.53 -4.98 7.91
N PRO A 225 13.30 -4.12 8.57
CA PRO A 225 12.99 -3.68 9.93
C PRO A 225 11.71 -2.84 9.96
N GLY A 226 11.15 -2.59 11.13
CA GLY A 226 10.09 -1.61 11.33
C GLY A 226 10.51 -0.20 10.92
N ILE A 227 9.57 0.72 10.90
CA ILE A 227 9.78 2.13 10.55
C ILE A 227 9.56 3.01 11.78
N GLY A 228 10.35 4.08 11.91
CA GLY A 228 10.22 5.04 12.99
C GLY A 228 10.39 4.38 14.37
N GLU A 229 9.42 4.58 15.23
CA GLU A 229 9.39 4.01 16.59
C GLU A 229 9.31 2.47 16.64
N LEU A 230 8.78 1.85 15.57
CA LEU A 230 8.68 0.39 15.46
C LEU A 230 9.98 -0.30 15.06
N LYS A 231 11.07 0.44 14.79
CA LYS A 231 12.30 -0.07 14.20
C LYS A 231 12.95 -1.23 14.99
N ASN A 232 12.85 -1.19 16.31
CA ASN A 232 13.48 -2.20 17.18
C ASN A 232 12.52 -3.32 17.62
N ASP A 233 11.22 -3.14 17.36
CA ASP A 233 10.18 -3.99 17.93
C ASP A 233 9.40 -4.78 16.88
N VAL A 234 9.59 -4.46 15.60
CA VAL A 234 8.87 -5.07 14.48
C VAL A 234 9.82 -5.32 13.31
N PHE A 235 9.71 -6.45 12.68
CA PHE A 235 10.23 -6.68 11.33
C PHE A 235 9.10 -7.01 10.37
N ARG A 236 9.31 -6.73 9.07
CA ARG A 236 8.28 -6.76 8.05
C ARG A 236 8.63 -7.70 6.93
N VAL A 237 7.70 -8.58 6.60
CA VAL A 237 7.82 -9.56 5.51
C VAL A 237 6.90 -9.15 4.37
N GLY A 238 7.47 -8.83 3.20
CA GLY A 238 6.72 -8.54 2.00
C GLY A 238 6.22 -9.83 1.34
N VAL A 239 4.94 -9.85 0.95
CA VAL A 239 4.30 -10.96 0.24
C VAL A 239 3.78 -10.49 -1.12
N MET A 240 4.16 -9.29 -1.53
CA MET A 240 3.66 -8.64 -2.74
C MET A 240 4.41 -9.04 -4.01
N GLY A 241 3.71 -9.00 -5.13
CA GLY A 241 4.27 -9.24 -6.46
C GLY A 241 4.39 -10.73 -6.77
N TYR A 242 5.54 -11.17 -7.27
CA TYR A 242 5.79 -12.54 -7.72
C TYR A 242 6.31 -13.47 -6.60
N VAL A 243 5.83 -13.26 -5.38
CA VAL A 243 6.16 -14.14 -4.24
C VAL A 243 5.34 -15.42 -4.35
N SER A 244 6.04 -16.55 -4.27
CA SER A 244 5.45 -17.89 -4.33
C SER A 244 5.20 -18.46 -2.93
N LYS A 245 4.48 -19.57 -2.88
CA LYS A 245 4.32 -20.37 -1.66
C LYS A 245 5.67 -20.90 -1.14
N ASP A 246 6.57 -21.27 -2.04
CA ASP A 246 7.88 -21.79 -1.66
C ASP A 246 8.76 -20.73 -1.00
N ASP A 247 8.69 -19.47 -1.45
CA ASP A 247 9.38 -18.36 -0.80
C ASP A 247 8.91 -18.18 0.65
N ILE A 248 7.61 -18.36 0.91
CA ILE A 248 7.07 -18.29 2.28
C ILE A 248 7.57 -19.46 3.13
N LEU A 249 7.63 -20.67 2.58
CA LEU A 249 8.14 -21.84 3.29
C LEU A 249 9.63 -21.72 3.60
N ILE A 250 10.44 -21.17 2.67
CA ILE A 250 11.87 -20.87 2.90
C ILE A 250 12.02 -19.86 4.03
N PHE A 251 11.22 -18.79 4.02
CA PHE A 251 11.24 -17.81 5.12
C PHE A 251 10.91 -18.46 6.46
N LEU A 252 9.83 -19.27 6.53
CA LEU A 252 9.40 -19.91 7.77
C LEU A 252 10.46 -20.89 8.30
N SER A 253 11.10 -21.69 7.42
CA SER A 253 12.19 -22.56 7.81
C SER A 253 13.40 -21.78 8.35
N ALA A 254 13.79 -20.71 7.67
CA ALA A 254 14.87 -19.86 8.13
C ALA A 254 14.56 -19.17 9.48
N LEU A 255 13.29 -18.81 9.70
CA LEU A 255 12.86 -18.19 10.95
C LEU A 255 12.87 -19.20 12.12
N GLU A 256 12.52 -20.45 11.88
CA GLU A 256 12.51 -21.54 12.86
C GLU A 256 13.93 -21.89 13.36
N GLU A 257 14.95 -21.74 12.49
CA GLU A 257 16.36 -22.02 12.81
C GLU A 257 17.03 -20.92 13.65
N ILE A 258 16.37 -19.79 13.87
CA ILE A 258 16.95 -18.68 14.64
C ILE A 258 16.81 -18.95 16.13
N GLU A 259 17.93 -19.15 16.79
CA GLU A 259 17.99 -19.21 18.24
C GLU A 259 17.89 -17.80 18.83
N MET A 260 16.95 -17.63 19.77
CA MET A 260 16.84 -16.36 20.49
C MET A 260 18.04 -16.22 21.44
N PRO A 261 18.69 -15.05 21.46
CA PRO A 261 19.84 -14.85 22.35
C PRO A 261 19.42 -14.99 23.81
N ASN A 262 20.16 -15.79 24.55
CA ASN A 262 20.03 -15.87 26.03
C ASN A 262 20.61 -14.58 26.63
N PHE A 263 19.79 -13.78 27.26
CA PHE A 263 20.21 -12.67 28.12
C PHE A 263 19.91 -12.96 29.57
#